data_3ddabe1435daaa61718f12ea71089c5b
#
_entry.id   3ddabe1435daaa61718f12ea71089c5b
#
_cell.length_a   1.000
_cell.length_b   1.000
_cell.length_c   1.000
_cell.angle_alpha   90.00
_cell.angle_beta   90.00
_cell.angle_gamma   90.00
#
_symmetry.space_group_name_H-M   'P 1'
#
loop_
_entity.id
_entity.type
_entity.pdbx_description
1 polymer ?
#
loop_
_entity_poly.entity_id
_entity_poly.type
_entity_poly.pdbx_seq_one_letter_code
_entity_poly.pdbx_strand_id
1 'polypeptide(L)'
;MEAVINGAMAGVRLVVGVCALLIAFLGLLAVLDLFLRGVGSCCGSQESWSLRGLLQYIMWPFAVLMGVPPSDAALAGNMLGERLVATEIPAYAHLAEAMQNGAFAHPRSPVIIAYALCGFAHVASLAIFVGGITALVPQRRPDIAQVAPQALLAATLACLMVGAVAGIFYHSADIYIQSGT
;
A
#
# COMPACT_ATOMS: atom_id res chain seq x y z
N MET A 1 -19.16 -35.20 4.88
CA MET A 1 -19.62 -34.25 5.93
C MET A 1 -18.47 -33.82 6.84
N GLU A 2 -17.72 -34.75 7.44
CA GLU A 2 -16.63 -34.44 8.35
C GLU A 2 -15.52 -33.56 7.75
N ALA A 3 -15.11 -33.83 6.50
CA ALA A 3 -14.13 -32.98 5.79
C ALA A 3 -14.60 -31.54 5.58
N VAL A 4 -15.91 -31.34 5.35
CA VAL A 4 -16.50 -29.98 5.19
C VAL A 4 -16.48 -29.24 6.52
N ILE A 5 -16.84 -29.92 7.63
CA ILE A 5 -16.84 -29.33 8.97
C ILE A 5 -15.41 -28.96 9.37
N ASN A 6 -14.46 -29.87 9.19
CA ASN A 6 -13.06 -29.64 9.52
C ASN A 6 -12.45 -28.51 8.67
N GLY A 7 -12.78 -28.44 7.38
CA GLY A 7 -12.37 -27.36 6.50
C GLY A 7 -12.95 -26.00 6.93
N ALA A 8 -14.23 -25.94 7.27
CA ALA A 8 -14.87 -24.74 7.77
C ALA A 8 -14.24 -24.24 9.09
N MET A 9 -13.99 -25.16 10.04
CA MET A 9 -13.34 -24.81 11.31
C MET A 9 -11.90 -24.34 11.13
N ALA A 10 -11.14 -24.94 10.20
CA ALA A 10 -9.80 -24.49 9.84
C ALA A 10 -9.85 -23.08 9.23
N GLY A 11 -10.82 -22.82 8.33
CA GLY A 11 -11.03 -21.50 7.74
C GLY A 11 -11.35 -20.42 8.78
N VAL A 12 -12.24 -20.70 9.73
CA VAL A 12 -12.56 -19.74 10.81
C VAL A 12 -11.32 -19.41 11.64
N ARG A 13 -10.53 -20.40 12.02
CA ARG A 13 -9.28 -20.18 12.78
C ARG A 13 -8.30 -19.30 12.00
N LEU A 14 -8.20 -19.52 10.69
CA LEU A 14 -7.33 -18.73 9.81
C LEU A 14 -7.81 -17.28 9.74
N VAL A 15 -9.11 -17.03 9.55
CA VAL A 15 -9.69 -15.68 9.53
C VAL A 15 -9.44 -14.95 10.85
N VAL A 16 -9.70 -15.58 11.98
CA VAL A 16 -9.45 -14.99 13.31
C VAL A 16 -7.96 -14.65 13.48
N GLY A 17 -7.06 -15.56 13.07
CA GLY A 17 -5.62 -15.32 13.10
C GLY A 17 -5.19 -14.14 12.23
N VAL A 18 -5.73 -14.03 11.02
CA VAL A 18 -5.46 -12.92 10.10
C VAL A 18 -5.96 -11.59 10.70
N CYS A 19 -7.19 -11.55 11.23
CA CYS A 19 -7.73 -10.35 11.88
C CYS A 19 -6.87 -9.92 13.09
N ALA A 20 -6.46 -10.87 13.93
CA ALA A 20 -5.60 -10.58 15.07
C ALA A 20 -4.24 -10.02 14.65
N LEU A 21 -3.62 -10.57 13.60
CA LEU A 21 -2.36 -10.08 13.04
C LEU A 21 -2.51 -8.69 12.44
N LEU A 22 -3.60 -8.42 11.72
CA LEU A 22 -3.90 -7.09 11.17
C LEU A 22 -4.00 -6.05 12.28
N ILE A 23 -4.78 -6.32 13.32
CA ILE A 23 -4.94 -5.41 14.47
C ILE A 23 -3.59 -5.16 15.15
N ALA A 24 -2.80 -6.21 15.37
CA ALA A 24 -1.49 -6.10 16.00
C ALA A 24 -0.51 -5.26 15.16
N PHE A 25 -0.47 -5.49 13.84
CA PHE A 25 0.40 -4.73 12.94
C PHE A 25 -0.02 -3.27 12.78
N LEU A 26 -1.31 -2.99 12.59
CA LEU A 26 -1.81 -1.62 12.52
C LEU A 26 -1.58 -0.88 13.84
N GLY A 27 -1.75 -1.55 14.97
CA GLY A 27 -1.40 -1.01 16.28
C GLY A 27 0.08 -0.68 16.42
N LEU A 28 0.97 -1.60 15.98
CA LEU A 28 2.42 -1.37 15.98
C LEU A 28 2.82 -0.18 15.09
N LEU A 29 2.23 -0.08 13.90
CA LEU A 29 2.46 1.05 13.01
C LEU A 29 1.98 2.37 13.62
N ALA A 30 0.83 2.38 14.30
CA ALA A 30 0.33 3.57 14.99
C ALA A 30 1.26 4.01 16.13
N VAL A 31 1.79 3.06 16.90
CA VAL A 31 2.77 3.34 17.97
C VAL A 31 4.07 3.89 17.38
N LEU A 32 4.55 3.32 16.28
CA LEU A 32 5.74 3.79 15.57
C LEU A 32 5.54 5.23 15.04
N ASP A 33 4.39 5.52 14.45
CA ASP A 33 4.06 6.86 13.95
C ASP A 33 3.97 7.89 15.10
N LEU A 34 3.38 7.50 16.24
CA LEU A 34 3.32 8.32 17.44
C LEU A 34 4.74 8.62 17.98
N PHE A 35 5.61 7.62 17.98
CA PHE A 35 7.01 7.79 18.40
C PHE A 35 7.77 8.75 17.47
N LEU A 36 7.63 8.60 16.16
CA LEU A 36 8.25 9.48 15.16
C LEU A 36 7.77 10.93 15.30
N ARG A 37 6.49 11.15 15.53
CA ARG A 37 5.92 12.48 15.82
C ARG A 37 6.48 13.07 17.09
N GLY A 38 6.63 12.26 18.14
CA GLY A 38 7.24 12.69 19.41
C GLY A 38 8.69 13.15 19.23
N VAL A 39 9.49 12.38 18.50
CA VAL A 39 10.88 12.74 18.19
C VAL A 39 10.93 14.01 17.32
N GLY A 40 10.07 14.12 16.31
CA GLY A 40 9.99 15.30 15.45
C GLY A 40 9.67 16.57 16.23
N SER A 41 8.75 16.50 17.19
CA SER A 41 8.40 17.64 18.05
C SER A 41 9.55 18.07 18.97
N CYS A 42 10.36 17.13 19.46
CA CYS A 42 11.55 17.43 20.27
C CYS A 42 12.67 18.10 19.45
N CYS A 43 12.74 17.81 18.13
CA CYS A 43 13.73 18.41 17.23
C CYS A 43 13.30 19.78 16.67
N GLY A 44 12.14 20.31 17.07
CA GLY A 44 11.67 21.65 16.70
C GLY A 44 11.25 21.81 15.24
N SER A 45 11.10 20.71 14.49
CA SER A 45 10.57 20.74 13.14
C SER A 45 9.06 20.90 13.18
N GLN A 46 8.53 21.97 12.54
CA GLN A 46 7.09 22.22 12.43
C GLN A 46 6.38 21.19 11.54
N GLU A 47 7.12 20.45 10.73
CA GLU A 47 6.58 19.31 9.99
C GLU A 47 6.61 18.08 10.90
N SER A 48 5.42 17.58 11.22
CA SER A 48 5.29 16.35 12.02
C SER A 48 5.94 15.18 11.26
N TRP A 49 7.08 14.73 11.76
CA TRP A 49 7.71 13.51 11.25
C TRP A 49 6.73 12.37 11.41
N SER A 50 6.23 11.89 10.29
CA SER A 50 5.33 10.74 10.24
C SER A 50 5.95 9.67 9.33
N LEU A 51 5.65 8.43 9.61
CA LEU A 51 6.09 7.32 8.77
C LEU A 51 5.63 7.52 7.31
N ARG A 52 4.42 8.05 7.15
CA ARG A 52 3.85 8.42 5.85
C ARG A 52 4.68 9.49 5.14
N GLY A 53 5.05 10.57 5.84
CA GLY A 53 5.88 11.65 5.29
C GLY A 53 7.27 11.15 4.87
N LEU A 54 7.91 10.31 5.67
CA LEU A 54 9.21 9.70 5.32
C LEU A 54 9.11 8.85 4.05
N LEU A 55 8.07 8.01 3.95
CA LEU A 55 7.84 7.16 2.79
C LEU A 55 7.47 7.94 1.54
N GLN A 56 6.82 9.10 1.67
CA GLN A 56 6.57 10.01 0.56
C GLN A 56 7.86 10.42 -0.14
N TYR A 57 8.88 10.81 0.62
CA TYR A 57 10.19 11.18 0.05
C TYR A 57 10.87 10.00 -0.64
N ILE A 58 10.77 8.79 -0.06
CA ILE A 58 11.32 7.58 -0.66
C ILE A 58 10.55 7.20 -1.93
N MET A 59 9.22 7.38 -1.96
CA MET A 59 8.38 7.02 -3.10
C MET A 59 8.35 8.09 -4.20
N TRP A 60 8.75 9.33 -3.90
CA TRP A 60 8.79 10.41 -4.88
C TRP A 60 9.60 10.07 -6.15
N PRO A 61 10.87 9.61 -6.07
CA PRO A 61 11.63 9.25 -7.25
C PRO A 61 11.01 8.09 -8.03
N PHE A 62 10.39 7.14 -7.35
CA PHE A 62 9.67 6.05 -8.02
C PHE A 62 8.42 6.55 -8.76
N ALA A 63 7.70 7.53 -8.23
CA ALA A 63 6.58 8.17 -8.91
C ALA A 63 7.04 8.82 -10.23
N VAL A 64 8.17 9.54 -10.22
CA VAL A 64 8.75 10.13 -11.43
C VAL A 64 9.19 9.04 -12.42
N LEU A 65 9.84 7.98 -11.95
CA LEU A 65 10.27 6.86 -12.79
C LEU A 65 9.09 6.13 -13.47
N MET A 66 7.91 6.08 -12.82
CA MET A 66 6.69 5.55 -13.43
C MET A 66 6.10 6.46 -14.53
N GLY A 67 6.66 7.66 -14.71
CA GLY A 67 6.18 8.62 -15.70
C GLY A 67 5.10 9.57 -15.18
N VAL A 68 4.96 9.71 -13.86
CA VAL A 68 4.16 10.77 -13.25
C VAL A 68 4.92 12.10 -13.39
N PRO A 69 4.32 13.18 -13.90
CA PRO A 69 4.96 14.48 -14.00
C PRO A 69 5.44 14.98 -12.62
N PRO A 70 6.56 15.72 -12.55
CA PRO A 70 7.11 16.23 -11.30
C PRO A 70 6.13 17.09 -10.47
N SER A 71 5.19 17.78 -11.15
CA SER A 71 4.12 18.54 -10.49
C SER A 71 3.22 17.66 -9.61
N ASP A 72 2.95 16.44 -10.05
CA ASP A 72 2.04 15.49 -9.39
C ASP A 72 2.81 14.45 -8.58
N ALA A 73 4.13 14.37 -8.73
CA ALA A 73 4.97 13.33 -8.13
C ALA A 73 4.97 13.37 -6.60
N ALA A 74 4.82 14.54 -5.99
CA ALA A 74 4.72 14.67 -4.53
C ALA A 74 3.41 14.05 -4.01
N LEU A 75 2.30 14.31 -4.69
CA LEU A 75 1.00 13.73 -4.36
C LEU A 75 0.99 12.21 -4.60
N ALA A 76 1.57 11.76 -5.71
CA ALA A 76 1.75 10.34 -6.02
C ALA A 76 2.60 9.63 -4.96
N GLY A 77 3.74 10.22 -4.58
CA GLY A 77 4.63 9.68 -3.54
C GLY A 77 3.94 9.54 -2.19
N ASN A 78 3.07 10.49 -1.83
CA ASN A 78 2.26 10.42 -0.60
C ASN A 78 1.33 9.20 -0.63
N MET A 79 0.56 9.03 -1.70
CA MET A 79 -0.39 7.91 -1.84
C MET A 79 0.32 6.55 -1.88
N LEU A 80 1.45 6.45 -2.61
CA LEU A 80 2.26 5.24 -2.66
C LEU A 80 2.90 4.90 -1.30
N GLY A 81 3.36 5.91 -0.56
CA GLY A 81 3.89 5.75 0.79
C GLY A 81 2.81 5.34 1.78
N GLU A 82 1.63 5.95 1.71
CA GLU A 82 0.48 5.58 2.54
C GLU A 82 0.07 4.13 2.33
N ARG A 83 -0.03 3.68 1.08
CA ARG A 83 -0.35 2.31 0.75
C ARG A 83 0.61 1.32 1.39
N LEU A 84 1.91 1.63 1.41
CA LEU A 84 2.93 0.71 1.94
C LEU A 84 2.76 0.48 3.45
N VAL A 85 2.32 1.50 4.18
CA VAL A 85 2.14 1.47 5.64
C VAL A 85 0.76 0.96 6.03
N ALA A 86 -0.28 1.58 5.49
CA ALA A 86 -1.66 1.29 5.87
C ALA A 86 -2.23 0.11 5.06
N THR A 87 -3.00 0.43 4.06
CA THR A 87 -3.56 -0.50 3.09
C THR A 87 -3.82 0.28 1.81
N GLU A 88 -4.29 -0.38 0.76
CA GLU A 88 -4.73 0.27 -0.47
C GLU A 88 -5.99 1.12 -0.29
N ILE A 89 -6.86 0.80 0.67
CA ILE A 89 -8.17 1.44 0.82
C ILE A 89 -8.07 2.94 1.13
N PRO A 90 -7.30 3.40 2.14
CA PRO A 90 -7.10 4.83 2.38
C PRO A 90 -6.43 5.55 1.19
N ALA A 91 -5.45 4.90 0.55
CA ALA A 91 -4.76 5.47 -0.59
C ALA A 91 -5.71 5.71 -1.78
N TYR A 92 -6.63 4.77 -2.05
CA TYR A 92 -7.69 4.97 -3.06
C TYR A 92 -8.70 6.04 -2.66
N ALA A 93 -9.06 6.15 -1.38
CA ALA A 93 -9.93 7.23 -0.90
C ALA A 93 -9.29 8.60 -1.12
N HIS A 94 -8.00 8.75 -0.79
CA HIS A 94 -7.25 9.98 -1.06
C HIS A 94 -7.09 10.26 -2.56
N LEU A 95 -6.90 9.22 -3.39
CA LEU A 95 -6.87 9.37 -4.85
C LEU A 95 -8.21 9.91 -5.36
N ALA A 96 -9.32 9.35 -4.91
CA ALA A 96 -10.65 9.79 -5.31
C ALA A 96 -10.94 11.23 -4.88
N GLU A 97 -10.57 11.60 -3.66
CA GLU A 97 -10.70 12.97 -3.14
C GLU A 97 -9.84 13.95 -3.95
N ALA A 98 -8.58 13.60 -4.23
CA ALA A 98 -7.69 14.42 -5.03
C ALA A 98 -8.19 14.61 -6.47
N MET A 99 -8.82 13.59 -7.06
CA MET A 99 -9.46 13.68 -8.37
C MET A 99 -10.68 14.61 -8.34
N GLN A 100 -11.55 14.50 -7.33
CA GLN A 100 -12.72 15.38 -7.16
C GLN A 100 -12.34 16.85 -6.97
N ASN A 101 -11.26 17.09 -6.21
CA ASN A 101 -10.74 18.44 -5.94
C ASN A 101 -9.90 19.01 -7.08
N GLY A 102 -9.68 18.27 -8.17
CA GLY A 102 -8.86 18.71 -9.29
C GLY A 102 -7.39 18.94 -8.91
N ALA A 103 -6.88 18.20 -7.93
CA ALA A 103 -5.52 18.40 -7.40
C ALA A 103 -4.41 17.91 -8.36
N PHE A 104 -4.76 17.18 -9.41
CA PHE A 104 -3.80 16.71 -10.42
C PHE A 104 -3.65 17.73 -11.55
N ALA A 105 -2.40 18.08 -11.85
CA ALA A 105 -2.08 18.94 -13.00
C ALA A 105 -2.24 18.19 -14.34
N HIS A 106 -2.10 16.86 -14.35
CA HIS A 106 -2.15 16.06 -15.55
C HIS A 106 -3.14 14.89 -15.38
N PRO A 107 -4.04 14.68 -16.36
CA PRO A 107 -5.08 13.63 -16.29
C PRO A 107 -4.50 12.21 -16.39
N ARG A 108 -3.25 12.06 -16.81
CA ARG A 108 -2.51 10.80 -16.82
C ARG A 108 -2.10 10.33 -15.42
N SER A 109 -1.81 11.27 -14.51
CA SER A 109 -1.28 10.97 -13.17
C SER A 109 -2.20 10.05 -12.35
N PRO A 110 -3.51 10.34 -12.20
CA PRO A 110 -4.40 9.47 -11.43
C PRO A 110 -4.51 8.05 -11.99
N VAL A 111 -4.41 7.88 -13.32
CA VAL A 111 -4.45 6.54 -13.93
C VAL A 111 -3.21 5.74 -13.53
N ILE A 112 -2.01 6.31 -13.68
CA ILE A 112 -0.76 5.65 -13.29
C ILE A 112 -0.82 5.26 -11.79
N ILE A 113 -1.26 6.18 -10.94
CA ILE A 113 -1.36 5.96 -9.49
C ILE A 113 -2.38 4.87 -9.19
N ALA A 114 -3.57 4.89 -9.81
CA ALA A 114 -4.60 3.87 -9.59
C ALA A 114 -4.09 2.46 -9.90
N TYR A 115 -3.39 2.29 -11.01
CA TYR A 115 -2.80 1.00 -11.37
C TYR A 115 -1.62 0.62 -10.44
N ALA A 116 -0.80 1.57 -10.02
CA ALA A 116 0.26 1.31 -9.05
C ALA A 116 -0.30 0.93 -7.68
N LEU A 117 -1.45 1.44 -7.27
CA LEU A 117 -2.12 1.10 -6.00
C LEU A 117 -2.83 -0.27 -6.04
N CYS A 118 -3.11 -0.83 -7.22
CA CYS A 118 -3.93 -2.03 -7.39
C CYS A 118 -3.35 -3.29 -6.75
N GLY A 119 -2.05 -3.33 -6.46
CA GLY A 119 -1.42 -4.53 -5.91
C GLY A 119 -1.53 -4.64 -4.39
N PHE A 120 -1.61 -5.87 -3.88
CA PHE A 120 -1.70 -6.19 -2.46
C PHE A 120 -0.28 -6.25 -1.83
N ALA A 121 0.47 -5.14 -1.90
CA ALA A 121 1.88 -5.06 -1.47
C ALA A 121 2.06 -4.00 -0.37
N HIS A 122 1.67 -4.33 0.84
CA HIS A 122 1.81 -3.51 2.04
C HIS A 122 2.17 -4.37 3.27
N VAL A 123 2.63 -3.74 4.34
CA VAL A 123 3.12 -4.45 5.53
C VAL A 123 2.03 -5.35 6.15
N ALA A 124 0.77 -4.91 6.16
CA ALA A 124 -0.33 -5.71 6.67
C ALA A 124 -0.58 -6.96 5.83
N SER A 125 -0.49 -6.88 4.47
CA SER A 125 -0.63 -8.06 3.61
C SER A 125 0.50 -9.06 3.84
N LEU A 126 1.72 -8.58 4.09
CA LEU A 126 2.84 -9.43 4.44
C LEU A 126 2.52 -10.27 5.70
N ALA A 127 1.98 -9.65 6.74
CA ALA A 127 1.58 -10.33 7.96
C ALA A 127 0.50 -11.38 7.71
N ILE A 128 -0.50 -11.06 6.87
CA ILE A 128 -1.57 -11.99 6.47
C ILE A 128 -0.98 -13.21 5.75
N PHE A 129 -0.13 -13.00 4.75
CA PHE A 129 0.48 -14.10 3.98
C PHE A 129 1.41 -14.94 4.84
N VAL A 130 2.29 -14.33 5.62
CA VAL A 130 3.19 -15.06 6.54
C VAL A 130 2.37 -15.84 7.56
N GLY A 131 1.36 -15.24 8.16
CA GLY A 131 0.47 -15.88 9.11
C GLY A 131 -0.29 -17.07 8.49
N GLY A 132 -0.90 -16.85 7.31
CA GLY A 132 -1.65 -17.88 6.60
C GLY A 132 -0.78 -19.07 6.17
N ILE A 133 0.36 -18.81 5.55
CA ILE A 133 1.27 -19.88 5.10
C ILE A 133 1.87 -20.63 6.28
N THR A 134 2.26 -19.94 7.36
CA THR A 134 2.81 -20.58 8.55
C THR A 134 1.77 -21.39 9.33
N ALA A 135 0.50 -21.08 9.22
CA ALA A 135 -0.58 -21.89 9.77
C ALA A 135 -0.71 -23.23 9.02
N LEU A 136 -0.43 -23.26 7.70
CA LEU A 136 -0.48 -24.47 6.88
C LEU A 136 0.80 -25.31 7.03
N VAL A 137 1.96 -24.67 7.15
CA VAL A 137 3.28 -25.32 7.20
C VAL A 137 4.11 -24.76 8.37
N PRO A 138 3.79 -25.12 9.64
CA PRO A 138 4.45 -24.55 10.82
C PRO A 138 5.97 -24.79 10.87
N GLN A 139 6.43 -25.89 10.27
CA GLN A 139 7.85 -26.29 10.25
C GLN A 139 8.73 -25.32 9.43
N ARG A 140 8.14 -24.62 8.45
CA ARG A 140 8.85 -23.69 7.57
C ARG A 140 8.74 -22.23 8.00
N ARG A 141 8.22 -21.96 9.19
CA ARG A 141 8.02 -20.61 9.74
C ARG A 141 9.28 -19.73 9.70
N PRO A 142 10.48 -20.18 10.06
CA PRO A 142 11.69 -19.38 9.98
C PRO A 142 12.06 -18.99 8.55
N ASP A 143 11.96 -19.94 7.61
CA ASP A 143 12.27 -19.72 6.19
C ASP A 143 11.33 -18.68 5.58
N ILE A 144 10.02 -18.80 5.88
CA ILE A 144 8.99 -17.88 5.39
C ILE A 144 9.23 -16.47 5.93
N ALA A 145 9.54 -16.33 7.22
CA ALA A 145 9.80 -15.05 7.84
C ALA A 145 11.05 -14.37 7.26
N GLN A 146 12.06 -15.15 6.89
CA GLN A 146 13.31 -14.62 6.28
C GLN A 146 13.08 -14.10 4.86
N VAL A 147 12.24 -14.76 4.05
CA VAL A 147 11.96 -14.37 2.66
C VAL A 147 10.92 -13.25 2.57
N ALA A 148 10.09 -13.09 3.59
CA ALA A 148 8.96 -12.17 3.60
C ALA A 148 9.30 -10.71 3.25
N PRO A 149 10.38 -10.07 3.78
CA PRO A 149 10.73 -8.69 3.40
C PRO A 149 11.12 -8.56 1.93
N GLN A 150 11.84 -9.55 1.39
CA GLN A 150 12.24 -9.57 -0.02
C GLN A 150 11.01 -9.72 -0.94
N ALA A 151 10.04 -10.55 -0.54
CA ALA A 151 8.77 -10.71 -1.24
C ALA A 151 7.97 -9.40 -1.27
N LEU A 152 7.95 -8.64 -0.17
CA LEU A 152 7.31 -7.33 -0.11
C LEU A 152 7.95 -6.33 -1.06
N LEU A 153 9.29 -6.28 -1.10
CA LEU A 153 10.04 -5.43 -2.03
C LEU A 153 9.72 -5.79 -3.49
N ALA A 154 9.78 -7.07 -3.82
CA ALA A 154 9.46 -7.56 -5.17
C ALA A 154 8.01 -7.23 -5.56
N ALA A 155 7.05 -7.43 -4.67
CA ALA A 155 5.65 -7.09 -4.88
C ALA A 155 5.44 -5.57 -5.07
N THR A 156 6.14 -4.74 -4.29
CA THR A 156 6.10 -3.29 -4.44
C THR A 156 6.62 -2.86 -5.81
N LEU A 157 7.78 -3.38 -6.23
CA LEU A 157 8.34 -3.08 -7.55
C LEU A 157 7.43 -3.56 -8.69
N ALA A 158 6.80 -4.72 -8.55
CA ALA A 158 5.84 -5.22 -9.53
C ALA A 158 4.63 -4.29 -9.68
N CYS A 159 4.10 -3.75 -8.58
CA CYS A 159 3.01 -2.79 -8.62
C CYS A 159 3.40 -1.46 -9.29
N LEU A 160 4.61 -0.96 -9.00
CA LEU A 160 5.13 0.24 -9.66
C LEU A 160 5.29 0.00 -11.17
N MET A 161 5.77 -1.18 -11.57
CA MET A 161 5.88 -1.56 -12.97
C MET A 161 4.51 -1.61 -13.67
N VAL A 162 3.47 -2.14 -13.01
CA VAL A 162 2.09 -2.13 -13.54
C VAL A 162 1.61 -0.70 -13.77
N GLY A 163 1.84 0.22 -12.83
CA GLY A 163 1.52 1.63 -12.99
C GLY A 163 2.27 2.27 -14.16
N ALA A 164 3.58 1.99 -14.31
CA ALA A 164 4.39 2.50 -15.42
C ALA A 164 3.87 2.00 -16.77
N VAL A 165 3.53 0.71 -16.88
CA VAL A 165 2.95 0.12 -18.10
C VAL A 165 1.60 0.76 -18.42
N ALA A 166 0.72 0.92 -17.43
CA ALA A 166 -0.56 1.61 -17.63
C ALA A 166 -0.35 3.04 -18.16
N GLY A 167 0.67 3.73 -17.66
CA GLY A 167 1.04 5.06 -18.15
C GLY A 167 1.49 5.08 -19.62
N ILE A 168 2.14 4.03 -20.14
CA ILE A 168 2.55 3.95 -21.55
C ILE A 168 1.34 3.83 -22.46
N PHE A 169 0.34 3.05 -22.06
CA PHE A 169 -0.89 2.82 -22.83
C PHE A 169 -1.96 3.89 -22.64
N TYR A 170 -1.69 4.89 -21.79
CA TYR A 170 -2.63 5.98 -21.56
C TYR A 170 -2.81 6.82 -22.82
N HIS A 171 -4.04 6.89 -23.33
CA HIS A 171 -4.45 7.81 -24.39
C HIS A 171 -5.51 8.78 -23.86
N SER A 172 -5.39 10.04 -24.19
CA SER A 172 -6.31 11.10 -23.73
C SER A 172 -7.77 10.92 -24.18
N ALA A 173 -8.02 10.01 -25.11
CA ALA A 173 -9.37 9.64 -25.57
C ALA A 173 -10.14 8.75 -24.59
N ASP A 174 -9.45 8.11 -23.63
CA ASP A 174 -10.07 7.14 -22.72
C ASP A 174 -10.80 7.81 -21.52
N ILE A 175 -10.76 9.15 -21.42
CA ILE A 175 -11.37 9.91 -20.32
C ILE A 175 -12.89 10.08 -20.46
N TYR A 176 -13.49 9.68 -21.59
CA TYR A 176 -14.95 9.84 -21.81
C TYR A 176 -15.85 9.01 -20.88
N ILE A 177 -15.30 8.19 -19.99
CA ILE A 177 -16.08 7.45 -18.99
C ILE A 177 -16.50 8.32 -17.78
N GLN A 178 -15.91 9.52 -17.60
CA GLN A 178 -16.19 10.36 -16.43
C GLN A 178 -17.12 11.55 -16.66
N SER A 179 -17.60 11.81 -17.87
CA SER A 179 -18.49 12.94 -18.15
C SER A 179 -19.95 12.56 -18.39
N GLY A 180 -20.37 11.39 -17.95
CA GLY A 180 -21.72 10.88 -18.11
C GLY A 180 -22.51 10.83 -16.79
N THR A 181 -22.71 11.97 -16.16
CA THR A 181 -23.89 12.26 -15.28
C THR A 181 -24.06 13.75 -15.17
#